data_f19d4b74d0a7a01be688ae41d95fa2f4
#
_entry.id   f19d4b74d0a7a01be688ae41d95fa2f4
#
_cell.length_a   1.000
_cell.length_b   1.000
_cell.length_c   1.000
_cell.angle_alpha   90.00
_cell.angle_beta   90.00
_cell.angle_gamma   90.00
#
_symmetry.space_group_name_H-M   'P 1'
#
loop_
_entity.id
_entity.type
_entity.pdbx_description
1 polymer ?
#
loop_
_entity_poly.entity_id
_entity_poly.type
_entity_poly.pdbx_seq_one_letter_code
_entity_poly.pdbx_strand_id
1 'polypeptide(L)'
;MIRRPPRSTLSSSSAASDVYKRQLLIQSGKPIAVFKTHEYSPRVLISNSMIVPKWSNWEHFRDLDKKGLMMYGQMTAGSWIYIGTQGILQGTYETLAEVARRHFNGSLKNTLTVTAGLGGMGGAQPLAVTMNEGVNISIEICKNRIQKRLDTKYLDCWTDNYSEAIDKAIAYKNKGEAISIGLLANAADILPKLLNDNVIPDILTDQTSSHDELNGYVPNNMSLKEADQLRIENPDKYIKESYRTMGEHCQSMLELQSRGAITFDYGNNLREFAKMGGEVDAFDFKGFVPEYIRPLFCEGKGPFRWAALSGDPEDIYVTDKALIDAFPENKDMIKWLEQAKEKIQFQGLPCRICWLGMGEREKAGLIFNDLVKSGKVTAPIVIGRDHLDCGSVASPNRETEGMKDGSDAVSDWPLLNLMSNTAGGATWVSFHHGGGVGMGYSQHAGMVVLVDGTQRAERCVRRVLHNDPAIGVFRHNDAGYKTAKDHAKKFNLEI
;
A
#
# COMPACT_ATOMS: atom_id res chain seq x y z
N MET A 1 11.36 22.81 1.89
CA MET A 1 11.83 23.21 0.53
C MET A 1 12.87 22.21 0.07
N ILE A 2 12.50 21.26 -0.80
CA ILE A 2 13.43 20.29 -1.40
C ILE A 2 14.24 21.06 -2.45
N ARG A 3 15.53 21.25 -2.23
CA ARG A 3 16.43 21.84 -3.23
C ARG A 3 16.54 20.88 -4.43
N ARG A 4 16.17 21.36 -5.62
CA ARG A 4 16.40 20.63 -6.87
C ARG A 4 17.90 20.37 -7.04
N PRO A 5 18.32 19.14 -7.44
CA PRO A 5 19.72 18.88 -7.77
C PRO A 5 20.13 19.71 -9.00
N PRO A 6 21.41 20.10 -9.11
CA PRO A 6 21.90 20.88 -10.25
C PRO A 6 21.80 20.07 -11.54
N ARG A 7 21.34 20.73 -12.62
CA ARG A 7 21.36 20.16 -13.97
C ARG A 7 22.80 19.99 -14.42
N SER A 8 23.27 18.76 -14.57
CA SER A 8 24.54 18.48 -15.26
C SER A 8 24.26 18.25 -16.74
N THR A 9 24.77 19.10 -17.59
CA THR A 9 24.86 18.89 -19.04
C THR A 9 25.93 17.82 -19.28
N LEU A 10 25.54 16.60 -19.61
CA LEU A 10 26.43 15.54 -20.05
C LEU A 10 26.53 15.57 -21.58
N SER A 11 27.66 16.01 -22.09
CA SER A 11 28.05 15.86 -23.50
C SER A 11 29.01 14.69 -23.65
N SER A 12 28.65 13.75 -24.46
CA SER A 12 29.39 12.69 -25.17
C SER A 12 29.02 11.24 -24.79
N SER A 13 29.11 10.36 -25.78
CA SER A 13 28.78 8.91 -25.68
C SER A 13 29.62 8.14 -24.64
N SER A 14 30.81 8.61 -24.29
CA SER A 14 31.65 8.03 -23.25
C SER A 14 31.11 8.30 -21.83
N ALA A 15 30.52 9.48 -21.61
CA ALA A 15 29.89 9.81 -20.32
C ALA A 15 28.64 8.99 -20.05
N ALA A 16 27.86 8.64 -21.09
CA ALA A 16 26.67 7.79 -20.94
C ALA A 16 27.07 6.36 -20.50
N SER A 17 28.15 5.77 -21.03
CA SER A 17 28.64 4.44 -20.62
C SER A 17 29.15 4.43 -19.18
N ASP A 18 29.69 5.53 -18.68
CA ASP A 18 30.21 5.67 -17.31
C ASP A 18 29.09 5.81 -16.27
N VAL A 19 27.92 6.35 -16.67
CA VAL A 19 26.77 6.47 -15.76
C VAL A 19 26.27 5.09 -15.32
N TYR A 20 26.29 4.07 -16.19
CA TYR A 20 25.93 2.69 -15.85
C TYR A 20 26.91 1.99 -14.89
N LYS A 21 28.04 2.60 -14.59
CA LYS A 21 29.07 2.08 -13.69
C LYS A 21 29.20 2.88 -12.40
N ARG A 22 28.21 3.71 -12.07
CA ARG A 22 28.21 4.52 -10.84
C ARG A 22 26.99 4.17 -9.99
N GLN A 23 27.20 4.12 -8.69
CA GLN A 23 26.20 3.77 -7.69
C GLN A 23 26.14 4.86 -6.62
N LEU A 24 24.95 5.44 -6.44
CA LEU A 24 24.65 6.43 -5.42
C LEU A 24 24.14 5.73 -4.15
N LEU A 25 24.72 6.08 -3.00
CA LEU A 25 24.26 5.65 -1.68
C LEU A 25 23.44 6.77 -1.02
N ILE A 26 22.28 6.39 -0.48
CA ILE A 26 21.37 7.31 0.21
C ILE A 26 21.03 6.75 1.58
N GLN A 27 21.32 7.51 2.62
CA GLN A 27 20.98 7.21 4.01
C GLN A 27 19.92 8.20 4.49
N SER A 28 18.71 7.72 4.78
CA SER A 28 17.59 8.54 5.27
C SER A 28 17.47 9.88 4.53
N GLY A 29 17.36 9.81 3.20
CA GLY A 29 17.19 10.96 2.32
C GLY A 29 18.45 11.74 1.99
N LYS A 30 19.60 11.41 2.60
CA LYS A 30 20.88 12.10 2.36
C LYS A 30 21.73 11.32 1.36
N PRO A 31 22.15 11.92 0.22
CA PRO A 31 23.19 11.37 -0.62
C PRO A 31 24.51 11.35 0.16
N ILE A 32 25.10 10.15 0.32
CA ILE A 32 26.33 9.97 1.12
C ILE A 32 27.55 9.86 0.24
N ALA A 33 27.48 9.04 -0.82
CA ALA A 33 28.63 8.76 -1.67
C ALA A 33 28.20 8.26 -3.05
N VAL A 34 29.11 8.37 -4.01
CA VAL A 34 29.00 7.75 -5.32
C VAL A 34 30.20 6.84 -5.53
N PHE A 35 29.95 5.55 -5.75
CA PHE A 35 30.98 4.56 -6.02
C PHE A 35 31.05 4.18 -7.50
N LYS A 36 32.20 3.73 -7.95
CA LYS A 36 32.35 2.98 -9.20
C LYS A 36 31.83 1.55 -8.97
N THR A 37 31.13 1.02 -9.95
CA THR A 37 30.58 -0.34 -9.90
C THR A 37 30.55 -0.94 -11.31
N HIS A 38 29.75 -1.97 -11.54
CA HIS A 38 29.60 -2.63 -12.84
C HIS A 38 28.19 -2.43 -13.42
N GLU A 39 28.00 -2.79 -14.67
CA GLU A 39 26.76 -2.53 -15.42
C GLU A 39 25.49 -3.18 -14.87
N TYR A 40 25.61 -4.27 -14.12
CA TYR A 40 24.46 -4.99 -13.53
C TYR A 40 24.21 -4.59 -12.07
N SER A 41 25.02 -3.74 -11.46
CA SER A 41 24.75 -3.25 -10.11
C SER A 41 23.60 -2.25 -10.10
N PRO A 42 22.85 -2.17 -8.99
CA PRO A 42 21.94 -1.06 -8.75
C PRO A 42 22.64 0.27 -8.86
N ARG A 43 21.95 1.24 -9.45
CA ARG A 43 22.42 2.63 -9.59
C ARG A 43 22.24 3.43 -8.31
N VAL A 44 21.27 3.01 -7.49
CA VAL A 44 20.93 3.65 -6.23
C VAL A 44 20.69 2.57 -5.17
N LEU A 45 21.32 2.75 -4.03
CA LEU A 45 21.07 2.01 -2.80
C LEU A 45 20.49 2.97 -1.77
N ILE A 46 19.32 2.65 -1.25
CA ILE A 46 18.59 3.49 -0.30
C ILE A 46 18.37 2.71 0.98
N SER A 47 18.68 3.32 2.13
CA SER A 47 18.24 2.82 3.43
C SER A 47 17.60 3.96 4.22
N ASN A 48 16.37 3.75 4.67
CA ASN A 48 15.60 4.78 5.37
C ASN A 48 15.11 4.28 6.74
N SER A 49 15.26 5.13 7.75
CA SER A 49 14.66 4.96 9.09
C SER A 49 15.09 3.69 9.83
N MET A 50 16.15 3.03 9.42
CA MET A 50 16.64 1.82 10.08
C MET A 50 17.26 2.16 11.42
N ILE A 51 16.62 1.73 12.49
CA ILE A 51 17.07 1.87 13.88
C ILE A 51 17.25 0.48 14.47
N VAL A 52 18.29 0.29 15.26
CA VAL A 52 18.51 -0.97 15.99
C VAL A 52 17.29 -1.29 16.86
N PRO A 53 16.76 -2.54 16.84
CA PRO A 53 15.42 -2.85 17.37
C PRO A 53 15.12 -2.34 18.77
N LYS A 54 16.06 -2.44 19.72
CA LYS A 54 15.86 -1.97 21.10
C LYS A 54 15.59 -0.45 21.19
N TRP A 55 16.07 0.33 20.23
CA TRP A 55 15.90 1.79 20.17
C TRP A 55 14.85 2.22 19.15
N SER A 56 14.17 1.27 18.51
CA SER A 56 13.22 1.51 17.44
C SER A 56 11.84 1.86 17.99
N ASN A 57 11.68 3.12 18.40
CA ASN A 57 10.45 3.71 18.88
C ASN A 57 10.30 5.14 18.37
N TRP A 58 9.10 5.71 18.48
CA TRP A 58 8.82 7.06 17.97
C TRP A 58 9.59 8.16 18.70
N GLU A 59 9.81 8.05 19.99
CA GLU A 59 10.55 9.05 20.78
C GLU A 59 11.97 9.21 20.23
N HIS A 60 12.71 8.10 20.16
CA HIS A 60 14.07 8.10 19.64
C HIS A 60 14.14 8.50 18.18
N PHE A 61 13.18 8.03 17.36
CA PHE A 61 13.09 8.45 15.96
C PHE A 61 12.94 9.97 15.82
N ARG A 62 12.02 10.60 16.58
CA ARG A 62 11.78 12.04 16.54
C ARG A 62 13.02 12.85 16.95
N ASP A 63 13.78 12.36 17.91
CA ASP A 63 15.04 13.00 18.31
C ASP A 63 16.09 12.95 17.20
N LEU A 64 16.23 11.83 16.51
CA LEU A 64 17.12 11.67 15.38
C LEU A 64 16.69 12.52 14.17
N ASP A 65 15.39 12.60 13.90
CA ASP A 65 14.81 13.42 12.83
C ASP A 65 15.07 14.92 13.06
N LYS A 66 14.85 15.42 14.29
CA LYS A 66 15.19 16.80 14.69
C LYS A 66 16.66 17.14 14.48
N LYS A 67 17.56 16.18 14.66
CA LYS A 67 19.01 16.31 14.44
C LYS A 67 19.39 16.16 12.95
N GLY A 68 18.44 15.89 12.06
CA GLY A 68 18.68 15.63 10.63
C GLY A 68 19.46 14.34 10.35
N LEU A 69 19.45 13.38 11.28
CA LEU A 69 20.14 12.10 11.15
C LEU A 69 19.25 11.01 10.57
N MET A 70 17.94 11.22 10.60
CA MET A 70 16.93 10.26 10.17
C MET A 70 15.83 10.97 9.39
N MET A 71 15.12 10.25 8.52
CA MET A 71 13.87 10.69 7.92
C MET A 71 12.90 9.53 7.85
N TYR A 72 11.62 9.79 7.96
CA TYR A 72 10.58 8.76 7.78
C TYR A 72 10.40 8.46 6.29
N GLY A 73 11.17 7.50 5.80
CA GLY A 73 11.18 7.08 4.39
C GLY A 73 10.09 6.08 4.08
N GLN A 74 8.83 6.49 4.24
CA GLN A 74 7.69 5.60 4.13
C GLN A 74 7.56 4.96 2.74
N MET A 75 7.61 3.61 2.68
CA MET A 75 7.26 2.77 1.53
C MET A 75 7.84 3.28 0.18
N THR A 76 6.98 3.31 -0.84
CA THR A 76 7.35 3.71 -2.20
C THR A 76 7.73 5.18 -2.35
N ALA A 77 7.30 6.04 -1.43
CA ALA A 77 7.76 7.44 -1.39
C ALA A 77 9.25 7.52 -1.06
N GLY A 78 9.71 6.76 -0.07
CA GLY A 78 11.13 6.68 0.32
C GLY A 78 12.03 6.04 -0.72
N SER A 79 11.50 5.24 -1.64
CA SER A 79 12.22 4.60 -2.74
C SER A 79 12.01 5.24 -4.11
N TRP A 80 11.37 6.40 -4.16
CA TRP A 80 11.14 7.18 -5.38
C TRP A 80 10.26 6.51 -6.45
N ILE A 81 9.33 5.68 -6.02
CA ILE A 81 8.35 5.04 -6.90
C ILE A 81 6.90 5.24 -6.42
N TYR A 82 6.65 6.29 -5.66
CA TYR A 82 5.29 6.65 -5.25
C TYR A 82 4.47 7.12 -6.44
N ILE A 83 3.33 6.47 -6.66
CA ILE A 83 2.44 6.71 -7.79
C ILE A 83 1.09 7.33 -7.39
N GLY A 84 1.04 7.98 -6.24
CA GLY A 84 -0.19 8.57 -5.71
C GLY A 84 -1.14 7.54 -5.08
N THR A 85 -2.38 7.94 -4.86
CA THR A 85 -3.41 7.14 -4.18
C THR A 85 -3.78 5.87 -4.97
N GLN A 86 -3.59 5.84 -6.30
CA GLN A 86 -3.84 4.62 -7.07
C GLN A 86 -2.95 3.43 -6.66
N GLY A 87 -1.78 3.70 -6.05
CA GLY A 87 -0.89 2.66 -5.55
C GLY A 87 -1.50 1.77 -4.49
N ILE A 88 -2.42 2.32 -3.69
CA ILE A 88 -3.19 1.55 -2.70
C ILE A 88 -4.58 1.18 -3.21
N LEU A 89 -5.15 1.96 -4.15
CA LEU A 89 -6.49 1.74 -4.67
C LEU A 89 -6.65 0.33 -5.24
N GLN A 90 -5.68 -0.15 -6.00
CA GLN A 90 -5.76 -1.45 -6.64
C GLN A 90 -5.76 -2.59 -5.59
N GLY A 91 -4.89 -2.54 -4.58
CA GLY A 91 -4.90 -3.53 -3.49
C GLY A 91 -6.19 -3.50 -2.67
N THR A 92 -6.76 -2.31 -2.46
CA THR A 92 -8.07 -2.15 -1.79
C THR A 92 -9.19 -2.71 -2.66
N TYR A 93 -9.16 -2.45 -3.96
CA TYR A 93 -10.10 -3.02 -4.93
C TYR A 93 -10.06 -4.56 -4.91
N GLU A 94 -8.86 -5.17 -4.96
CA GLU A 94 -8.70 -6.64 -4.92
C GLU A 94 -9.19 -7.24 -3.59
N THR A 95 -8.89 -6.58 -2.47
CA THR A 95 -9.37 -7.03 -1.16
C THR A 95 -10.90 -7.04 -1.13
N LEU A 96 -11.53 -5.97 -1.58
CA LEU A 96 -13.00 -5.86 -1.61
C LEU A 96 -13.63 -6.79 -2.64
N ALA A 97 -12.96 -7.03 -3.78
CA ALA A 97 -13.40 -8.04 -4.75
C ALA A 97 -13.36 -9.46 -4.14
N GLU A 98 -12.35 -9.77 -3.31
CA GLU A 98 -12.29 -11.04 -2.60
C GLU A 98 -13.36 -11.14 -1.50
N VAL A 99 -13.62 -10.05 -0.77
CA VAL A 99 -14.76 -9.97 0.16
C VAL A 99 -16.07 -10.24 -0.59
N ALA A 100 -16.25 -9.61 -1.75
CA ALA A 100 -17.44 -9.81 -2.58
C ALA A 100 -17.57 -11.28 -3.04
N ARG A 101 -16.49 -11.91 -3.48
CA ARG A 101 -16.49 -13.33 -3.89
C ARG A 101 -16.88 -14.26 -2.74
N ARG A 102 -16.35 -14.04 -1.54
CA ARG A 102 -16.59 -14.92 -0.39
C ARG A 102 -17.95 -14.74 0.26
N HIS A 103 -18.45 -13.53 0.30
CA HIS A 103 -19.60 -13.19 1.13
C HIS A 103 -20.82 -12.68 0.36
N PHE A 104 -20.64 -12.17 -0.88
CA PHE A 104 -21.68 -11.45 -1.63
C PHE A 104 -21.82 -11.89 -3.10
N ASN A 105 -21.55 -13.15 -3.42
CA ASN A 105 -21.71 -13.71 -4.78
C ASN A 105 -20.96 -12.95 -5.88
N GLY A 106 -19.82 -12.32 -5.55
CA GLY A 106 -18.91 -11.68 -6.51
C GLY A 106 -19.19 -10.20 -6.80
N SER A 107 -20.15 -9.55 -6.13
CA SER A 107 -20.41 -8.11 -6.25
C SER A 107 -20.77 -7.51 -4.89
N LEU A 108 -20.36 -6.26 -4.62
CA LEU A 108 -20.82 -5.49 -3.46
C LEU A 108 -22.13 -4.74 -3.72
N LYS A 109 -22.82 -5.03 -4.82
CA LYS A 109 -24.14 -4.45 -5.09
C LYS A 109 -25.11 -4.73 -3.95
N ASN A 110 -25.87 -3.72 -3.55
CA ASN A 110 -26.80 -3.77 -2.41
C ASN A 110 -26.10 -3.96 -1.04
N THR A 111 -24.81 -3.64 -0.92
CA THR A 111 -24.10 -3.64 0.37
C THR A 111 -23.71 -2.24 0.81
N LEU A 112 -23.60 -2.05 2.14
CA LEU A 112 -23.07 -0.85 2.78
C LEU A 112 -21.73 -1.19 3.43
N THR A 113 -20.68 -0.53 2.97
CA THR A 113 -19.35 -0.55 3.59
C THR A 113 -19.16 0.72 4.42
N VAL A 114 -18.83 0.57 5.70
CA VAL A 114 -18.41 1.69 6.56
C VAL A 114 -16.91 1.56 6.83
N THR A 115 -16.20 2.67 6.69
CA THR A 115 -14.77 2.77 6.98
C THR A 115 -14.43 4.14 7.57
N ALA A 116 -13.21 4.31 8.07
CA ALA A 116 -12.75 5.60 8.53
C ALA A 116 -11.35 5.94 8.00
N GLY A 117 -11.07 7.25 7.89
CA GLY A 117 -9.82 7.79 7.38
C GLY A 117 -9.80 8.00 5.87
N LEU A 118 -9.60 9.25 5.45
CA LEU A 118 -9.44 9.67 4.05
C LEU A 118 -8.02 10.23 3.78
N GLY A 119 -7.05 9.76 4.54
CA GLY A 119 -5.63 10.07 4.36
C GLY A 119 -5.05 9.48 3.06
N GLY A 120 -3.71 9.39 2.96
CA GLY A 120 -3.02 8.89 1.77
C GLY A 120 -3.48 7.48 1.36
N MET A 121 -3.67 6.61 2.33
CA MET A 121 -4.09 5.21 2.11
C MET A 121 -5.62 5.06 2.17
N GLY A 122 -6.26 5.49 3.26
CA GLY A 122 -7.71 5.38 3.44
C GLY A 122 -8.53 6.09 2.37
N GLY A 123 -7.98 7.14 1.77
CA GLY A 123 -8.63 7.85 0.67
C GLY A 123 -8.85 7.03 -0.61
N ALA A 124 -8.32 5.81 -0.70
CA ALA A 124 -8.60 4.88 -1.79
C ALA A 124 -9.90 4.08 -1.58
N GLN A 125 -10.34 3.92 -0.33
CA GLN A 125 -11.45 3.02 -0.01
C GLN A 125 -12.78 3.42 -0.66
N PRO A 126 -13.20 4.71 -0.68
CA PRO A 126 -14.47 5.09 -1.30
C PRO A 126 -14.56 4.63 -2.76
N LEU A 127 -13.54 4.94 -3.55
CA LEU A 127 -13.51 4.55 -4.97
C LEU A 127 -13.41 3.03 -5.14
N ALA A 128 -12.64 2.33 -4.31
CA ALA A 128 -12.52 0.88 -4.38
C ALA A 128 -13.86 0.17 -4.11
N VAL A 129 -14.66 0.67 -3.17
CA VAL A 129 -16.01 0.15 -2.89
C VAL A 129 -16.93 0.39 -4.08
N THR A 130 -16.97 1.62 -4.62
CA THR A 130 -17.86 1.94 -5.75
C THR A 130 -17.43 1.26 -7.05
N MET A 131 -16.15 1.00 -7.27
CA MET A 131 -15.65 0.19 -8.40
C MET A 131 -16.08 -1.29 -8.27
N ASN A 132 -16.35 -1.77 -7.06
CA ASN A 132 -16.95 -3.07 -6.76
C ASN A 132 -18.50 -3.01 -6.63
N GLU A 133 -19.12 -1.90 -7.06
CA GLU A 133 -20.59 -1.69 -7.13
C GLU A 133 -21.27 -1.47 -5.78
N GLY A 134 -20.51 -1.27 -4.69
CA GLY A 134 -21.01 -1.07 -3.34
C GLY A 134 -21.30 0.38 -2.96
N VAL A 135 -22.02 0.57 -1.86
CA VAL A 135 -22.19 1.87 -1.20
C VAL A 135 -21.16 2.03 -0.09
N ASN A 136 -20.57 3.21 0.03
CA ASN A 136 -19.56 3.51 1.04
C ASN A 136 -19.92 4.73 1.89
N ILE A 137 -19.72 4.61 3.19
CA ILE A 137 -19.57 5.77 4.10
C ILE A 137 -18.14 5.77 4.60
N SER A 138 -17.41 6.85 4.33
CA SER A 138 -16.06 7.08 4.85
C SER A 138 -16.07 8.19 5.87
N ILE A 139 -15.77 7.87 7.12
CA ILE A 139 -15.73 8.82 8.23
C ILE A 139 -14.36 9.48 8.27
N GLU A 140 -14.31 10.81 8.28
CA GLU A 140 -13.06 11.58 8.33
C GLU A 140 -13.25 12.84 9.16
N ILE A 141 -12.36 13.08 10.09
CA ILE A 141 -12.43 14.26 11.00
C ILE A 141 -11.89 15.55 10.35
N CYS A 142 -11.13 15.44 9.27
CA CYS A 142 -10.49 16.57 8.61
C CYS A 142 -11.17 16.91 7.28
N LYS A 143 -11.88 18.05 7.24
CA LYS A 143 -12.57 18.53 6.04
C LYS A 143 -11.67 18.67 4.81
N ASN A 144 -10.40 19.07 5.00
CA ASN A 144 -9.47 19.22 3.88
C ASN A 144 -9.12 17.88 3.23
N ARG A 145 -9.11 16.78 3.98
CA ARG A 145 -8.91 15.42 3.43
C ARG A 145 -10.12 15.00 2.61
N ILE A 146 -11.34 15.27 3.10
CA ILE A 146 -12.59 15.02 2.36
C ILE A 146 -12.55 15.80 1.04
N GLN A 147 -12.28 17.11 1.08
CA GLN A 147 -12.22 17.96 -0.12
C GLN A 147 -11.23 17.43 -1.14
N LYS A 148 -10.03 17.03 -0.70
CA LYS A 148 -9.02 16.44 -1.59
C LYS A 148 -9.53 15.19 -2.33
N ARG A 149 -10.38 14.37 -1.68
CA ARG A 149 -10.94 13.17 -2.34
C ARG A 149 -12.04 13.50 -3.33
N LEU A 150 -12.84 14.54 -3.07
CA LEU A 150 -13.78 15.09 -4.05
C LEU A 150 -13.05 15.64 -5.28
N ASP A 151 -12.03 16.47 -5.06
CA ASP A 151 -11.26 17.11 -6.14
C ASP A 151 -10.56 16.08 -7.03
N THR A 152 -10.10 14.97 -6.44
CA THR A 152 -9.43 13.87 -7.16
C THR A 152 -10.39 12.77 -7.63
N LYS A 153 -11.70 12.93 -7.43
CA LYS A 153 -12.76 11.99 -7.83
C LYS A 153 -12.66 10.59 -7.19
N TYR A 154 -12.11 10.53 -5.97
CA TYR A 154 -12.12 9.32 -5.15
C TYR A 154 -13.33 9.22 -4.24
N LEU A 155 -14.08 10.32 -4.06
CA LEU A 155 -15.28 10.44 -3.26
C LEU A 155 -16.34 11.18 -4.06
N ASP A 156 -17.60 10.74 -4.01
CA ASP A 156 -18.69 11.32 -4.81
C ASP A 156 -19.33 12.54 -4.13
N CYS A 157 -19.57 12.47 -2.82
CA CYS A 157 -20.17 13.56 -2.06
C CYS A 157 -19.78 13.48 -0.58
N TRP A 158 -20.20 14.50 0.20
CA TRP A 158 -19.95 14.53 1.65
C TRP A 158 -21.08 15.27 2.39
N THR A 159 -21.15 15.02 3.71
CA THR A 159 -21.99 15.75 4.65
C THR A 159 -21.36 15.74 6.04
N ASP A 160 -21.76 16.65 6.92
CA ASP A 160 -21.48 16.63 8.36
C ASP A 160 -22.69 16.14 9.18
N ASN A 161 -23.78 15.80 8.50
CA ASN A 161 -24.99 15.29 9.13
C ASN A 161 -25.05 13.76 9.04
N TYR A 162 -24.98 13.12 10.19
CA TYR A 162 -25.06 11.67 10.31
C TYR A 162 -26.33 11.07 9.69
N SER A 163 -27.52 11.60 10.01
CA SER A 163 -28.79 11.05 9.52
C SER A 163 -28.88 11.16 7.99
N GLU A 164 -28.43 12.30 7.42
CA GLU A 164 -28.37 12.46 5.97
C GLU A 164 -27.44 11.43 5.31
N ALA A 165 -26.26 11.16 5.92
CA ALA A 165 -25.33 10.16 5.39
C ALA A 165 -25.95 8.77 5.38
N ILE A 166 -26.61 8.37 6.48
CA ILE A 166 -27.25 7.05 6.61
C ILE A 166 -28.45 6.91 5.67
N ASP A 167 -29.35 7.88 5.66
CA ASP A 167 -30.55 7.85 4.81
C ASP A 167 -30.17 7.75 3.32
N LYS A 168 -29.16 8.53 2.92
CA LYS A 168 -28.64 8.50 1.54
C LYS A 168 -27.99 7.16 1.23
N ALA A 169 -27.15 6.63 2.11
CA ALA A 169 -26.51 5.34 1.90
C ALA A 169 -27.52 4.20 1.78
N ILE A 170 -28.52 4.15 2.65
CA ILE A 170 -29.59 3.15 2.62
C ILE A 170 -30.42 3.29 1.34
N ALA A 171 -30.75 4.50 0.91
CA ALA A 171 -31.50 4.73 -0.32
C ALA A 171 -30.76 4.20 -1.55
N TYR A 172 -29.45 4.44 -1.68
CA TYR A 172 -28.63 3.93 -2.77
C TYR A 172 -28.43 2.41 -2.68
N LYS A 173 -28.16 1.87 -1.48
CA LYS A 173 -28.09 0.43 -1.24
C LYS A 173 -29.34 -0.29 -1.74
N ASN A 174 -30.53 0.21 -1.38
CA ASN A 174 -31.81 -0.40 -1.76
C ASN A 174 -32.09 -0.33 -3.28
N LYS A 175 -31.57 0.70 -3.97
CA LYS A 175 -31.62 0.79 -5.43
C LYS A 175 -30.59 -0.08 -6.14
N GLY A 176 -29.58 -0.56 -5.44
CA GLY A 176 -28.43 -1.25 -6.01
C GLY A 176 -27.52 -0.33 -6.83
N GLU A 177 -27.47 0.94 -6.47
CA GLU A 177 -26.63 1.97 -7.09
C GLU A 177 -25.43 2.27 -6.20
N ALA A 178 -24.23 2.33 -6.77
CA ALA A 178 -23.00 2.64 -6.03
C ALA A 178 -22.91 4.13 -5.74
N ILE A 179 -22.47 4.47 -4.54
CA ILE A 179 -22.11 5.84 -4.13
C ILE A 179 -21.13 5.81 -2.98
N SER A 180 -20.24 6.81 -2.92
CA SER A 180 -19.36 7.03 -1.78
C SER A 180 -19.65 8.37 -1.10
N ILE A 181 -19.82 8.33 0.22
CA ILE A 181 -20.23 9.45 1.05
C ILE A 181 -19.16 9.71 2.11
N GLY A 182 -18.56 10.90 2.12
CA GLY A 182 -17.70 11.34 3.21
C GLY A 182 -18.55 11.88 4.37
N LEU A 183 -18.36 11.34 5.55
CA LEU A 183 -19.00 11.86 6.77
C LEU A 183 -17.96 12.59 7.62
N LEU A 184 -18.11 13.92 7.78
CA LEU A 184 -17.22 14.73 8.61
C LEU A 184 -17.50 14.48 10.09
N ALA A 185 -16.77 13.56 10.70
CA ALA A 185 -16.94 13.15 12.10
C ALA A 185 -15.73 12.37 12.61
N ASN A 186 -15.71 12.05 13.91
CA ASN A 186 -14.78 11.10 14.49
C ASN A 186 -15.41 9.68 14.44
N ALA A 187 -14.64 8.69 14.00
CA ALA A 187 -15.11 7.31 13.90
C ALA A 187 -15.52 6.72 15.26
N ALA A 188 -14.77 7.02 16.31
CA ALA A 188 -15.09 6.58 17.67
C ALA A 188 -16.37 7.21 18.26
N ASP A 189 -16.91 8.27 17.65
CA ASP A 189 -18.22 8.82 17.98
C ASP A 189 -19.33 8.20 17.11
N ILE A 190 -19.04 7.87 15.87
CA ILE A 190 -20.03 7.40 14.90
C ILE A 190 -20.33 5.90 15.07
N LEU A 191 -19.32 5.05 15.33
CA LEU A 191 -19.56 3.62 15.46
C LEU A 191 -20.49 3.26 16.63
N PRO A 192 -20.36 3.84 17.84
CA PRO A 192 -21.36 3.67 18.90
C PRO A 192 -22.76 4.16 18.50
N LYS A 193 -22.85 5.22 17.70
CA LYS A 193 -24.12 5.74 17.22
C LYS A 193 -24.80 4.79 16.24
N LEU A 194 -24.03 4.15 15.34
CA LEU A 194 -24.54 3.09 14.48
C LEU A 194 -25.14 1.93 15.30
N LEU A 195 -24.46 1.52 16.38
CA LEU A 195 -24.92 0.48 17.31
C LEU A 195 -26.23 0.86 17.98
N ASN A 196 -26.34 2.10 18.48
CA ASN A 196 -27.53 2.61 19.17
C ASN A 196 -28.75 2.71 18.23
N ASP A 197 -28.49 3.12 16.97
CA ASP A 197 -29.53 3.27 15.95
C ASP A 197 -29.83 1.94 15.24
N ASN A 198 -29.16 0.85 15.65
CA ASN A 198 -29.27 -0.49 15.05
C ASN A 198 -28.99 -0.50 13.53
N VAL A 199 -28.08 0.35 13.07
CA VAL A 199 -27.58 0.39 11.69
C VAL A 199 -26.33 -0.49 11.60
N ILE A 200 -26.48 -1.71 11.10
CA ILE A 200 -25.36 -2.66 10.96
C ILE A 200 -24.88 -2.61 9.51
N PRO A 201 -23.62 -2.18 9.25
CA PRO A 201 -23.06 -2.23 7.92
C PRO A 201 -22.81 -3.69 7.49
N ASP A 202 -22.86 -3.97 6.19
CA ASP A 202 -22.51 -5.29 5.67
C ASP A 202 -21.01 -5.53 5.79
N ILE A 203 -20.20 -4.48 5.62
CA ILE A 203 -18.74 -4.52 5.73
C ILE A 203 -18.27 -3.35 6.61
N LEU A 204 -17.36 -3.64 7.53
CA LEU A 204 -16.73 -2.65 8.41
C LEU A 204 -15.22 -2.80 8.40
N THR A 205 -14.51 -1.69 8.15
CA THR A 205 -13.05 -1.66 8.21
C THR A 205 -12.55 -0.28 8.67
N ASP A 206 -11.24 -0.13 8.85
CA ASP A 206 -10.63 1.14 9.29
C ASP A 206 -9.31 1.44 8.57
N GLN A 207 -9.09 2.71 8.28
CA GLN A 207 -7.83 3.27 7.77
C GLN A 207 -7.53 4.64 8.38
N THR A 208 -7.93 4.87 9.61
CA THR A 208 -7.51 6.05 10.38
C THR A 208 -5.98 6.09 10.51
N SER A 209 -5.41 7.27 10.76
CA SER A 209 -3.96 7.45 10.87
C SER A 209 -3.44 6.98 12.24
N SER A 210 -3.72 5.75 12.62
CA SER A 210 -3.36 5.16 13.92
C SER A 210 -1.93 4.63 14.03
N HIS A 211 -1.10 4.82 13.01
CA HIS A 211 0.32 4.43 13.01
C HIS A 211 1.23 5.34 13.88
N ASP A 212 0.77 6.50 14.28
CA ASP A 212 1.44 7.45 15.19
C ASP A 212 0.38 7.98 16.15
N GLU A 213 0.50 7.62 17.42
CA GLU A 213 -0.44 7.95 18.47
C GLU A 213 -0.48 9.42 18.83
N LEU A 214 0.60 10.16 18.55
CA LEU A 214 0.70 11.59 18.81
C LEU A 214 0.30 12.45 17.61
N ASN A 215 0.79 12.11 16.39
CA ASN A 215 0.62 12.97 15.22
C ASN A 215 -0.38 12.42 14.20
N GLY A 216 -0.86 11.21 14.39
CA GLY A 216 -1.74 10.50 13.45
C GLY A 216 -3.20 10.48 13.88
N TYR A 217 -3.49 9.78 14.96
CA TYR A 217 -4.85 9.58 15.45
C TYR A 217 -5.39 10.79 16.22
N VAL A 218 -6.67 11.08 16.08
CA VAL A 218 -7.34 12.18 16.81
C VAL A 218 -8.32 11.59 17.81
N PRO A 219 -8.15 11.85 19.12
CA PRO A 219 -9.08 11.38 20.15
C PRO A 219 -10.51 11.92 19.93
N ASN A 220 -11.51 11.18 20.41
CA ASN A 220 -12.89 11.61 20.43
C ASN A 220 -13.17 12.62 21.57
N ASN A 221 -14.41 13.11 21.65
CA ASN A 221 -14.88 14.06 22.66
C ASN A 221 -14.13 15.41 22.66
N MET A 222 -13.45 15.75 21.59
CA MET A 222 -12.77 17.04 21.41
C MET A 222 -12.75 17.45 19.94
N SER A 223 -12.75 18.75 19.69
CA SER A 223 -12.56 19.30 18.35
C SER A 223 -11.11 19.16 17.89
N LEU A 224 -10.85 19.24 16.57
CA LEU A 224 -9.48 19.25 16.03
C LEU A 224 -8.61 20.34 16.69
N LYS A 225 -9.18 21.52 16.96
CA LYS A 225 -8.45 22.62 17.58
C LYS A 225 -8.03 22.30 19.03
N GLU A 226 -8.93 21.71 19.80
CA GLU A 226 -8.63 21.25 21.17
C GLU A 226 -7.61 20.10 21.14
N ALA A 227 -7.73 19.18 20.21
CA ALA A 227 -6.78 18.10 20.02
C ALA A 227 -5.37 18.65 19.67
N ASP A 228 -5.27 19.60 18.74
CA ASP A 228 -4.00 20.24 18.36
C ASP A 228 -3.37 21.00 19.54
N GLN A 229 -4.19 21.69 20.34
CA GLN A 229 -3.73 22.38 21.54
C GLN A 229 -3.22 21.39 22.59
N LEU A 230 -3.98 20.35 22.89
CA LEU A 230 -3.58 19.31 23.85
C LEU A 230 -2.29 18.61 23.44
N ARG A 231 -2.12 18.34 22.13
CA ARG A 231 -0.90 17.73 21.57
C ARG A 231 0.35 18.55 21.85
N ILE A 232 0.24 19.87 21.80
CA ILE A 232 1.35 20.81 22.04
C ILE A 232 1.60 20.99 23.55
N GLU A 233 0.54 21.19 24.33
CA GLU A 233 0.63 21.52 25.75
C GLU A 233 0.93 20.32 26.64
N ASN A 234 0.38 19.14 26.30
CA ASN A 234 0.53 17.91 27.08
C ASN A 234 0.52 16.66 26.17
N PRO A 235 1.64 16.36 25.49
CA PRO A 235 1.76 15.21 24.58
C PRO A 235 1.41 13.86 25.27
N ASP A 236 1.83 13.67 26.51
CA ASP A 236 1.58 12.43 27.25
C ASP A 236 0.10 12.20 27.52
N LYS A 237 -0.63 13.27 27.85
CA LYS A 237 -2.08 13.21 28.00
C LYS A 237 -2.74 12.94 26.67
N TYR A 238 -2.27 13.58 25.60
CA TYR A 238 -2.79 13.33 24.24
C TYR A 238 -2.66 11.86 23.84
N ILE A 239 -1.48 11.26 24.06
CA ILE A 239 -1.22 9.84 23.74
C ILE A 239 -2.15 8.93 24.54
N LYS A 240 -2.37 9.20 25.85
CA LYS A 240 -3.30 8.43 26.66
C LYS A 240 -4.74 8.50 26.14
N GLU A 241 -5.19 9.69 25.74
CA GLU A 241 -6.51 9.89 25.15
C GLU A 241 -6.63 9.21 23.76
N SER A 242 -5.54 9.18 22.96
CA SER A 242 -5.50 8.45 21.71
C SER A 242 -5.66 6.94 21.94
N TYR A 243 -4.92 6.36 22.87
CA TYR A 243 -5.04 4.93 23.21
C TYR A 243 -6.44 4.58 23.74
N ARG A 244 -6.98 5.39 24.65
CA ARG A 244 -8.35 5.21 25.17
C ARG A 244 -9.37 5.19 24.02
N THR A 245 -9.28 6.19 23.14
CA THR A 245 -10.22 6.33 22.01
C THR A 245 -10.08 5.19 21.00
N MET A 246 -8.86 4.73 20.72
CA MET A 246 -8.63 3.58 19.85
C MET A 246 -9.21 2.29 20.48
N GLY A 247 -9.18 2.15 21.81
CA GLY A 247 -9.87 1.06 22.53
C GLY A 247 -11.39 1.10 22.29
N GLU A 248 -12.03 2.24 22.52
CA GLU A 248 -13.47 2.43 22.28
C GLU A 248 -13.85 2.21 20.80
N HIS A 249 -12.99 2.62 19.88
CA HIS A 249 -13.16 2.39 18.45
C HIS A 249 -13.18 0.88 18.13
N CYS A 250 -12.16 0.14 18.58
CA CYS A 250 -12.09 -1.31 18.38
C CYS A 250 -13.24 -2.05 19.07
N GLN A 251 -13.62 -1.66 20.29
CA GLN A 251 -14.75 -2.24 21.00
C GLN A 251 -16.04 -2.09 20.17
N SER A 252 -16.28 -0.93 19.59
CA SER A 252 -17.43 -0.70 18.72
C SER A 252 -17.37 -1.54 17.44
N MET A 253 -16.17 -1.75 16.87
CA MET A 253 -16.00 -2.63 15.71
C MET A 253 -16.31 -4.09 16.05
N LEU A 254 -15.86 -4.58 17.21
CA LEU A 254 -16.16 -5.92 17.71
C LEU A 254 -17.66 -6.13 17.97
N GLU A 255 -18.31 -5.14 18.54
CA GLU A 255 -19.77 -5.20 18.76
C GLU A 255 -20.56 -5.21 17.44
N LEU A 256 -20.17 -4.40 16.44
CA LEU A 256 -20.76 -4.44 15.10
C LEU A 256 -20.51 -5.79 14.41
N GLN A 257 -19.32 -6.37 14.58
CA GLN A 257 -18.99 -7.72 14.11
C GLN A 257 -19.92 -8.77 14.74
N SER A 258 -20.13 -8.72 16.06
CA SER A 258 -21.02 -9.64 16.76
C SER A 258 -22.46 -9.57 16.29
N ARG A 259 -22.87 -8.41 15.75
CA ARG A 259 -24.20 -8.18 15.14
C ARG A 259 -24.26 -8.53 13.66
N GLY A 260 -23.17 -9.04 13.06
CA GLY A 260 -23.14 -9.58 11.71
C GLY A 260 -22.39 -8.77 10.66
N ALA A 261 -21.73 -7.66 11.03
CA ALA A 261 -20.85 -6.95 10.11
C ALA A 261 -19.61 -7.79 9.79
N ILE A 262 -19.25 -7.92 8.50
CA ILE A 262 -17.98 -8.49 8.08
C ILE A 262 -16.89 -7.47 8.41
N THR A 263 -16.16 -7.72 9.50
CA THR A 263 -15.19 -6.77 10.06
C THR A 263 -13.77 -7.27 9.86
N PHE A 264 -12.89 -6.40 9.37
CA PHE A 264 -11.45 -6.67 9.25
C PHE A 264 -10.62 -5.40 9.39
N ASP A 265 -9.39 -5.54 9.91
CA ASP A 265 -8.40 -4.48 9.96
C ASP A 265 -7.73 -4.30 8.60
N TYR A 266 -7.61 -3.06 8.13
CA TYR A 266 -6.91 -2.76 6.89
C TYR A 266 -5.43 -2.36 7.09
N GLY A 267 -4.87 -2.62 8.27
CA GLY A 267 -3.45 -2.56 8.54
C GLY A 267 -2.89 -1.16 8.83
N ASN A 268 -3.43 -0.50 9.84
CA ASN A 268 -3.00 0.82 10.29
C ASN A 268 -2.48 0.86 11.73
N ASN A 269 -2.36 -0.29 12.39
CA ASN A 269 -1.94 -0.49 13.80
C ASN A 269 -2.99 -0.09 14.86
N LEU A 270 -4.25 0.14 14.45
CA LEU A 270 -5.34 0.49 15.36
C LEU A 270 -5.48 -0.54 16.50
N ARG A 271 -5.48 -1.83 16.16
CA ARG A 271 -5.65 -2.94 17.12
C ARG A 271 -4.54 -3.00 18.17
N GLU A 272 -3.29 -2.78 17.79
CA GLU A 272 -2.17 -2.77 18.72
C GLU A 272 -2.31 -1.64 19.74
N PHE A 273 -2.61 -0.45 19.30
CA PHE A 273 -2.78 0.70 20.17
C PHE A 273 -4.07 0.65 20.98
N ALA A 274 -5.14 0.05 20.46
CA ALA A 274 -6.35 -0.25 21.22
C ALA A 274 -6.05 -1.21 22.38
N LYS A 275 -5.25 -2.26 22.14
CA LYS A 275 -4.79 -3.17 23.18
C LYS A 275 -3.97 -2.46 24.26
N MET A 276 -3.08 -1.54 23.87
CA MET A 276 -2.36 -0.68 24.80
C MET A 276 -3.30 0.25 25.57
N GLY A 277 -4.42 0.63 24.99
CA GLY A 277 -5.51 1.40 25.60
C GLY A 277 -6.44 0.60 26.51
N GLY A 278 -6.25 -0.72 26.62
CA GLY A 278 -7.02 -1.61 27.50
C GLY A 278 -8.04 -2.51 26.80
N GLU A 279 -8.22 -2.42 25.48
CA GLU A 279 -9.08 -3.32 24.70
C GLU A 279 -8.33 -4.61 24.39
N VAL A 280 -8.47 -5.62 25.26
CA VAL A 280 -7.68 -6.86 25.20
C VAL A 280 -8.05 -7.75 24.01
N ASP A 281 -9.29 -7.65 23.51
CA ASP A 281 -9.85 -8.48 22.44
C ASP A 281 -9.71 -7.81 21.05
N ALA A 282 -8.94 -6.70 20.94
CA ALA A 282 -8.77 -5.93 19.71
C ALA A 282 -8.34 -6.75 18.49
N PHE A 283 -7.67 -7.88 18.68
CA PHE A 283 -7.23 -8.81 17.62
C PHE A 283 -8.24 -9.92 17.29
N ASP A 284 -9.43 -9.93 17.88
CA ASP A 284 -10.46 -10.92 17.59
C ASP A 284 -11.10 -10.71 16.20
N PHE A 285 -11.04 -9.49 15.62
CA PHE A 285 -11.20 -9.32 14.19
C PHE A 285 -9.85 -9.31 13.50
N LYS A 286 -9.74 -10.09 12.42
CA LYS A 286 -8.46 -10.34 11.73
C LYS A 286 -8.07 -9.19 10.80
N GLY A 287 -6.78 -9.14 10.45
CA GLY A 287 -6.29 -8.30 9.37
C GLY A 287 -6.74 -8.81 7.98
N PHE A 288 -6.82 -7.90 7.01
CA PHE A 288 -7.23 -8.23 5.65
C PHE A 288 -6.27 -9.21 4.94
N VAL A 289 -4.98 -9.21 5.31
CA VAL A 289 -4.00 -10.09 4.67
C VAL A 289 -4.22 -11.55 5.04
N PRO A 290 -4.23 -11.96 6.33
CA PRO A 290 -4.50 -13.36 6.67
C PRO A 290 -5.89 -13.81 6.18
N GLU A 291 -6.87 -12.91 6.15
CA GLU A 291 -8.23 -13.27 5.79
C GLU A 291 -8.42 -13.39 4.28
N TYR A 292 -7.93 -12.43 3.48
CA TYR A 292 -8.27 -12.35 2.05
C TYR A 292 -7.07 -12.50 1.11
N ILE A 293 -5.89 -12.02 1.48
CA ILE A 293 -4.76 -11.84 0.56
C ILE A 293 -3.74 -12.97 0.65
N ARG A 294 -3.63 -13.66 1.78
CA ARG A 294 -2.64 -14.72 1.99
C ARG A 294 -2.59 -15.79 0.88
N PRO A 295 -3.72 -16.28 0.34
CA PRO A 295 -3.68 -17.25 -0.77
C PRO A 295 -2.95 -16.71 -2.00
N LEU A 296 -3.14 -15.44 -2.34
CA LEU A 296 -2.47 -14.77 -3.46
C LEU A 296 -0.96 -14.63 -3.20
N PHE A 297 -0.57 -14.29 -1.98
CA PHE A 297 0.84 -14.23 -1.59
C PHE A 297 1.54 -15.59 -1.67
N CYS A 298 0.85 -16.68 -1.41
CA CYS A 298 1.36 -18.06 -1.60
C CYS A 298 1.69 -18.36 -3.07
N GLU A 299 1.08 -17.67 -4.02
CA GLU A 299 1.31 -17.79 -5.46
C GLU A 299 2.30 -16.75 -5.99
N GLY A 300 2.93 -15.97 -5.11
CA GLY A 300 3.77 -14.84 -5.49
C GLY A 300 3.00 -13.72 -6.19
N LYS A 301 1.66 -13.74 -6.11
CA LYS A 301 0.79 -12.72 -6.71
C LYS A 301 0.70 -11.50 -5.79
N GLY A 302 0.92 -10.33 -6.37
CA GLY A 302 0.87 -9.08 -5.63
C GLY A 302 1.06 -7.86 -6.53
N PRO A 303 1.20 -6.65 -5.94
CA PRO A 303 1.19 -5.40 -6.64
C PRO A 303 2.39 -5.24 -7.58
N PHE A 304 2.12 -5.13 -8.86
CA PHE A 304 3.06 -4.81 -9.93
C PHE A 304 2.73 -3.43 -10.48
N ARG A 305 3.67 -2.50 -10.42
CA ARG A 305 3.44 -1.12 -10.82
C ARG A 305 4.48 -0.62 -11.79
N TRP A 306 4.06 0.32 -12.67
CA TRP A 306 4.96 0.95 -13.62
C TRP A 306 4.63 2.41 -13.86
N ALA A 307 5.61 3.16 -14.32
CA ALA A 307 5.48 4.57 -14.65
C ALA A 307 6.18 4.88 -15.97
N ALA A 308 5.55 5.71 -16.81
CA ALA A 308 6.08 6.17 -18.08
C ALA A 308 6.96 7.42 -17.88
N LEU A 309 8.25 7.32 -18.22
CA LEU A 309 9.16 8.45 -18.07
C LEU A 309 8.99 9.54 -19.16
N SER A 310 8.19 9.28 -20.19
CA SER A 310 7.78 10.28 -21.17
C SER A 310 6.94 11.40 -20.57
N GLY A 311 6.18 11.10 -19.50
CA GLY A 311 5.13 11.98 -19.00
C GLY A 311 3.85 11.96 -19.85
N ASP A 312 3.79 11.13 -20.88
CA ASP A 312 2.63 10.97 -21.74
C ASP A 312 1.70 9.85 -21.27
N PRO A 313 0.43 10.13 -20.93
CA PRO A 313 -0.57 9.12 -20.60
C PRO A 313 -0.75 8.02 -21.65
N GLU A 314 -0.55 8.31 -22.91
CA GLU A 314 -0.71 7.34 -24.00
C GLU A 314 0.25 6.17 -23.87
N ASP A 315 1.47 6.39 -23.37
CA ASP A 315 2.42 5.31 -23.10
C ASP A 315 1.88 4.31 -22.06
N ILE A 316 1.09 4.79 -21.08
CA ILE A 316 0.41 3.89 -20.12
C ILE A 316 -0.74 3.15 -20.80
N TYR A 317 -1.53 3.79 -21.63
CA TYR A 317 -2.64 3.12 -22.32
C TYR A 317 -2.15 2.07 -23.32
N VAL A 318 -1.00 2.29 -23.95
CA VAL A 318 -0.32 1.28 -24.79
C VAL A 318 0.12 0.08 -23.94
N THR A 319 0.69 0.30 -22.76
CA THR A 319 1.09 -0.79 -21.85
C THR A 319 -0.10 -1.52 -21.27
N ASP A 320 -1.20 -0.82 -20.87
CA ASP A 320 -2.46 -1.43 -20.42
C ASP A 320 -3.00 -2.39 -21.49
N LYS A 321 -3.10 -1.93 -22.74
CA LYS A 321 -3.56 -2.76 -23.85
C LYS A 321 -2.67 -3.99 -24.07
N ALA A 322 -1.37 -3.81 -24.02
CA ALA A 322 -0.44 -4.93 -24.21
C ALA A 322 -0.58 -6.01 -23.13
N LEU A 323 -0.89 -5.63 -21.87
CA LEU A 323 -1.19 -6.60 -20.80
C LEU A 323 -2.53 -7.28 -21.01
N ILE A 324 -3.58 -6.56 -21.43
CA ILE A 324 -4.88 -7.13 -21.76
C ILE A 324 -4.73 -8.18 -22.87
N ASP A 325 -3.99 -7.86 -23.93
CA ASP A 325 -3.74 -8.77 -25.04
C ASP A 325 -2.88 -9.99 -24.65
N ALA A 326 -1.96 -9.83 -23.68
CA ALA A 326 -1.05 -10.88 -23.25
C ALA A 326 -1.64 -11.86 -22.20
N PHE A 327 -2.69 -11.43 -21.47
CA PHE A 327 -3.33 -12.21 -20.40
C PHE A 327 -4.87 -12.23 -20.57
N PRO A 328 -5.40 -12.73 -21.69
CA PRO A 328 -6.83 -12.67 -22.01
C PRO A 328 -7.70 -13.52 -21.05
N GLU A 329 -7.10 -14.46 -20.33
CA GLU A 329 -7.75 -15.29 -19.32
C GLU A 329 -7.93 -14.59 -17.98
N ASN A 330 -7.14 -13.55 -17.69
CA ASN A 330 -7.17 -12.81 -16.43
C ASN A 330 -8.25 -11.72 -16.44
N LYS A 331 -9.51 -12.15 -16.31
CA LYS A 331 -10.69 -11.26 -16.40
C LYS A 331 -10.70 -10.18 -15.32
N ASP A 332 -10.21 -10.47 -14.13
CA ASP A 332 -10.15 -9.50 -13.03
C ASP A 332 -9.16 -8.38 -13.33
N MET A 333 -7.97 -8.72 -13.85
CA MET A 333 -7.00 -7.72 -14.29
C MET A 333 -7.53 -6.87 -15.44
N ILE A 334 -8.21 -7.49 -16.43
CA ILE A 334 -8.80 -6.76 -17.57
C ILE A 334 -9.84 -5.76 -17.05
N LYS A 335 -10.80 -6.22 -16.25
CA LYS A 335 -11.82 -5.36 -15.63
C LYS A 335 -11.19 -4.19 -14.86
N TRP A 336 -10.12 -4.46 -14.11
CA TRP A 336 -9.38 -3.43 -13.39
C TRP A 336 -8.75 -2.40 -14.34
N LEU A 337 -7.99 -2.83 -15.36
CA LEU A 337 -7.28 -1.94 -16.27
C LEU A 337 -8.24 -1.05 -17.06
N GLU A 338 -9.39 -1.60 -17.51
CA GLU A 338 -10.45 -0.85 -18.19
C GLU A 338 -11.05 0.24 -17.29
N GLN A 339 -11.43 -0.11 -16.06
CA GLN A 339 -11.95 0.85 -15.09
C GLN A 339 -10.89 1.89 -14.67
N ALA A 340 -9.63 1.47 -14.53
CA ALA A 340 -8.54 2.36 -14.17
C ALA A 340 -8.28 3.43 -15.23
N LYS A 341 -8.39 3.08 -16.51
CA LYS A 341 -8.30 4.03 -17.62
C LYS A 341 -9.36 5.14 -17.55
N GLU A 342 -10.57 4.79 -17.13
CA GLU A 342 -11.69 5.72 -17.09
C GLU A 342 -11.75 6.56 -15.81
N LYS A 343 -11.45 5.93 -14.66
CA LYS A 343 -11.75 6.51 -13.34
C LYS A 343 -10.54 7.10 -12.63
N ILE A 344 -9.31 6.71 -12.98
CA ILE A 344 -8.11 7.13 -12.25
C ILE A 344 -7.43 8.31 -12.93
N GLN A 345 -7.29 9.41 -12.20
CA GLN A 345 -6.47 10.56 -12.59
C GLN A 345 -5.03 10.37 -12.09
N PHE A 346 -4.04 10.63 -12.96
CA PHE A 346 -2.63 10.58 -12.57
C PHE A 346 -2.28 11.73 -11.62
N GLN A 347 -1.56 11.42 -10.54
CA GLN A 347 -1.12 12.37 -9.51
C GLN A 347 0.38 12.66 -9.61
N GLY A 348 0.94 12.61 -10.80
CA GLY A 348 2.36 12.78 -11.09
C GLY A 348 2.68 12.26 -12.47
N LEU A 349 3.78 11.51 -12.64
CA LEU A 349 4.03 10.79 -13.87
C LEU A 349 2.88 9.84 -14.17
N PRO A 350 2.50 9.67 -15.45
CA PRO A 350 1.56 8.64 -15.85
C PRO A 350 2.05 7.27 -15.38
N CYS A 351 1.18 6.54 -14.72
CA CYS A 351 1.56 5.29 -14.05
C CYS A 351 0.36 4.36 -13.92
N ARG A 352 0.63 3.08 -13.72
CA ARG A 352 -0.38 2.06 -13.49
C ARG A 352 0.10 1.04 -12.47
N ILE A 353 -0.84 0.29 -11.95
CA ILE A 353 -0.63 -0.87 -11.08
C ILE A 353 -1.65 -1.94 -11.45
N CYS A 354 -1.26 -3.20 -11.40
CA CYS A 354 -2.15 -4.36 -11.37
C CYS A 354 -1.52 -5.46 -10.52
N TRP A 355 -2.25 -6.53 -10.24
CA TRP A 355 -1.69 -7.66 -9.52
C TRP A 355 -1.28 -8.75 -10.50
N LEU A 356 0.01 -9.10 -10.45
CA LEU A 356 0.62 -10.17 -11.24
C LEU A 356 1.37 -11.14 -10.33
N GLY A 357 1.32 -12.41 -10.69
CA GLY A 357 1.99 -13.50 -10.01
C GLY A 357 3.39 -13.80 -10.57
N MET A 358 3.93 -14.89 -10.06
CA MET A 358 5.19 -15.44 -10.55
C MET A 358 5.08 -15.84 -12.02
N GLY A 359 6.11 -15.52 -12.83
CA GLY A 359 6.11 -15.70 -14.28
C GLY A 359 5.35 -14.62 -15.05
N GLU A 360 4.24 -14.12 -14.54
CA GLU A 360 3.47 -13.05 -15.16
C GLU A 360 4.22 -11.72 -15.14
N ARG A 361 4.89 -11.38 -14.02
CA ARG A 361 5.69 -10.15 -13.88
C ARG A 361 6.85 -10.11 -14.86
N GLU A 362 7.56 -11.23 -15.04
CA GLU A 362 8.64 -11.35 -16.03
C GLU A 362 8.10 -11.13 -17.45
N LYS A 363 7.01 -11.82 -17.80
CA LYS A 363 6.35 -11.67 -19.12
C LYS A 363 5.95 -10.22 -19.38
N ALA A 364 5.30 -9.56 -18.42
CA ALA A 364 4.92 -8.16 -18.51
C ALA A 364 6.13 -7.22 -18.71
N GLY A 365 7.19 -7.42 -17.92
CA GLY A 365 8.42 -6.62 -18.03
C GLY A 365 9.12 -6.78 -19.39
N LEU A 366 9.14 -7.97 -19.95
CA LEU A 366 9.68 -8.23 -21.29
C LEU A 366 8.85 -7.57 -22.38
N ILE A 367 7.53 -7.62 -22.28
CA ILE A 367 6.60 -6.90 -23.18
C ILE A 367 6.89 -5.40 -23.15
N PHE A 368 7.02 -4.81 -21.98
CA PHE A 368 7.31 -3.38 -21.84
C PHE A 368 8.68 -3.02 -22.44
N ASN A 369 9.69 -3.87 -22.25
CA ASN A 369 11.01 -3.66 -22.87
C ASN A 369 10.94 -3.69 -24.41
N ASP A 370 10.15 -4.58 -24.99
CA ASP A 370 9.93 -4.67 -26.42
C ASP A 370 9.12 -3.49 -26.99
N LEU A 371 8.15 -2.97 -26.22
CA LEU A 371 7.42 -1.75 -26.60
C LEU A 371 8.35 -0.54 -26.67
N VAL A 372 9.25 -0.38 -25.71
CA VAL A 372 10.26 0.69 -25.71
C VAL A 372 11.24 0.48 -26.89
N LYS A 373 11.75 -0.76 -27.07
CA LYS A 373 12.68 -1.10 -28.16
C LYS A 373 12.10 -0.83 -29.55
N SER A 374 10.82 -1.09 -29.73
CA SER A 374 10.12 -0.87 -31.02
C SER A 374 9.65 0.57 -31.22
N GLY A 375 9.81 1.45 -30.24
CA GLY A 375 9.34 2.85 -30.29
C GLY A 375 7.82 3.00 -30.19
N LYS A 376 7.09 1.95 -29.81
CA LYS A 376 5.65 2.04 -29.52
C LYS A 376 5.36 2.77 -28.23
N VAL A 377 6.31 2.74 -27.30
CA VAL A 377 6.39 3.57 -26.09
C VAL A 377 7.57 4.52 -26.27
N THR A 378 7.35 5.80 -26.00
CA THR A 378 8.25 6.89 -26.44
C THR A 378 9.46 7.12 -25.52
N ALA A 379 9.43 6.56 -24.31
CA ALA A 379 10.51 6.66 -23.32
C ALA A 379 10.60 5.39 -22.46
N PRO A 380 11.69 5.22 -21.67
CA PRO A 380 11.79 4.09 -20.77
C PRO A 380 10.64 4.00 -19.76
N ILE A 381 10.31 2.77 -19.37
CA ILE A 381 9.34 2.46 -18.33
C ILE A 381 10.08 2.05 -17.04
N VAL A 382 9.67 2.62 -15.93
CA VAL A 382 10.12 2.22 -14.59
C VAL A 382 9.14 1.18 -14.05
N ILE A 383 9.63 -0.01 -13.73
CA ILE A 383 8.85 -1.09 -13.15
C ILE A 383 9.26 -1.27 -11.69
N GLY A 384 8.28 -1.35 -10.80
CA GLY A 384 8.49 -1.66 -9.39
C GLY A 384 7.28 -2.39 -8.82
N ARG A 385 7.23 -2.46 -7.50
CA ARG A 385 6.07 -3.04 -6.80
C ARG A 385 5.88 -2.34 -5.46
N ASP A 386 4.80 -2.64 -4.75
CA ASP A 386 4.65 -2.19 -3.39
C ASP A 386 5.70 -2.88 -2.48
N HIS A 387 6.21 -2.18 -1.48
CA HIS A 387 7.16 -2.72 -0.52
C HIS A 387 6.52 -3.75 0.43
N LEU A 388 5.21 -3.80 0.46
CA LEU A 388 4.40 -4.72 1.26
C LEU A 388 4.00 -5.98 0.47
N ASP A 389 4.75 -6.31 -0.58
CA ASP A 389 4.56 -7.49 -1.42
C ASP A 389 4.95 -8.80 -0.68
N CYS A 390 4.52 -9.92 -1.22
CA CYS A 390 4.55 -11.25 -0.61
C CYS A 390 5.89 -11.71 -0.02
N GLY A 391 7.02 -11.30 -0.60
CA GLY A 391 8.36 -11.71 -0.16
C GLY A 391 9.21 -10.60 0.46
N SER A 392 8.71 -9.38 0.54
CA SER A 392 9.54 -8.19 0.78
C SER A 392 9.34 -7.52 2.14
N VAL A 393 8.55 -8.08 3.03
CA VAL A 393 8.12 -7.42 4.26
C VAL A 393 8.13 -8.34 5.47
N ALA A 394 8.40 -7.78 6.64
CA ALA A 394 8.06 -8.33 7.95
C ALA A 394 7.21 -7.29 8.68
N SER A 395 5.93 -7.59 8.90
CA SER A 395 4.93 -6.68 9.48
C SER A 395 3.88 -7.51 10.22
N PRO A 396 4.14 -7.85 11.52
CA PRO A 396 3.31 -8.78 12.30
C PRO A 396 1.84 -8.38 12.41
N ASN A 397 1.56 -7.09 12.42
CA ASN A 397 0.19 -6.56 12.55
C ASN A 397 -0.48 -6.30 11.19
N ARG A 398 0.12 -6.77 10.07
CA ARG A 398 -0.42 -6.52 8.71
C ARG A 398 -0.10 -7.64 7.72
N GLU A 399 0.98 -7.50 6.91
CA GLU A 399 1.25 -8.41 5.78
C GLU A 399 1.70 -9.78 6.24
N THR A 400 2.37 -9.87 7.37
CA THR A 400 2.84 -11.15 7.92
C THR A 400 2.10 -11.59 9.16
N GLU A 401 0.94 -10.98 9.45
CA GLU A 401 0.06 -11.39 10.53
C GLU A 401 -0.37 -12.85 10.39
N GLY A 402 -0.20 -13.63 11.45
CA GLY A 402 -0.65 -15.00 11.52
C GLY A 402 0.05 -15.93 10.51
N MET A 403 1.35 -15.81 10.33
CA MET A 403 2.13 -16.79 9.58
C MET A 403 2.01 -18.16 10.25
N LYS A 404 1.82 -19.20 9.42
CA LYS A 404 1.49 -20.55 9.91
C LYS A 404 2.54 -21.16 10.81
N ASP A 405 3.79 -20.76 10.66
CA ASP A 405 4.96 -21.20 11.43
C ASP A 405 5.35 -20.23 12.56
N GLY A 406 4.63 -19.11 12.73
CA GLY A 406 4.93 -18.07 13.71
C GLY A 406 6.05 -17.11 13.29
N SER A 407 6.45 -17.10 12.03
CA SER A 407 7.53 -16.23 11.50
C SER A 407 7.10 -14.79 11.20
N ASP A 408 6.02 -14.30 11.78
CA ASP A 408 5.42 -13.00 11.53
C ASP A 408 6.42 -11.83 11.60
N ALA A 409 7.33 -11.87 12.58
CA ALA A 409 8.29 -10.81 12.87
C ALA A 409 9.71 -11.09 12.32
N VAL A 410 9.90 -12.14 11.51
CA VAL A 410 11.23 -12.50 10.99
C VAL A 410 11.66 -11.59 9.85
N SER A 411 12.62 -10.71 10.14
CA SER A 411 13.14 -9.70 9.19
C SER A 411 14.14 -10.24 8.17
N ASP A 412 14.58 -11.49 8.28
CA ASP A 412 15.49 -12.12 7.32
C ASP A 412 14.91 -12.13 5.91
N TRP A 413 13.60 -12.37 5.78
CA TRP A 413 12.91 -12.43 4.49
C TRP A 413 13.01 -11.15 3.66
N PRO A 414 12.65 -9.96 4.15
CA PRO A 414 12.83 -8.74 3.37
C PRO A 414 14.31 -8.39 3.13
N LEU A 415 15.24 -8.79 4.00
CA LEU A 415 16.67 -8.64 3.75
C LEU A 415 17.16 -9.56 2.62
N LEU A 416 16.75 -10.82 2.61
CA LEU A 416 17.04 -11.75 1.51
C LEU A 416 16.44 -11.26 0.19
N ASN A 417 15.23 -10.70 0.23
CA ASN A 417 14.61 -10.08 -0.93
C ASN A 417 15.46 -8.91 -1.49
N LEU A 418 15.91 -8.01 -0.61
CA LEU A 418 16.81 -6.91 -0.99
C LEU A 418 18.10 -7.44 -1.64
N MET A 419 18.76 -8.42 -1.02
CA MET A 419 20.02 -9.00 -1.50
C MET A 419 19.83 -9.71 -2.85
N SER A 420 18.78 -10.49 -3.01
CA SER A 420 18.45 -11.19 -4.26
C SER A 420 18.18 -10.20 -5.40
N ASN A 421 17.39 -9.17 -5.16
CA ASN A 421 17.12 -8.14 -6.16
C ASN A 421 18.38 -7.35 -6.55
N THR A 422 19.26 -7.06 -5.58
CA THR A 422 20.56 -6.45 -5.80
C THR A 422 21.43 -7.32 -6.71
N ALA A 423 21.58 -8.60 -6.39
CA ALA A 423 22.33 -9.58 -7.18
C ALA A 423 21.71 -9.81 -8.57
N GLY A 424 20.39 -9.77 -8.68
CA GLY A 424 19.63 -9.92 -9.91
C GLY A 424 19.83 -8.78 -10.93
N GLY A 425 20.30 -7.62 -10.48
CA GLY A 425 20.54 -6.46 -11.32
C GLY A 425 19.39 -5.47 -11.36
N ALA A 426 18.62 -5.36 -10.26
CA ALA A 426 17.66 -4.28 -10.09
C ALA A 426 18.33 -2.91 -10.31
N THR A 427 17.61 -1.94 -10.85
CA THR A 427 18.15 -0.61 -11.17
C THR A 427 18.36 0.22 -9.92
N TRP A 428 17.45 0.14 -8.94
CA TRP A 428 17.71 0.57 -7.58
C TRP A 428 16.96 -0.30 -6.59
N VAL A 429 17.47 -0.34 -5.38
CA VAL A 429 16.89 -1.09 -4.28
C VAL A 429 16.86 -0.24 -3.01
N SER A 430 15.93 -0.58 -2.12
CA SER A 430 15.75 0.16 -0.88
C SER A 430 15.36 -0.74 0.26
N PHE A 431 15.69 -0.32 1.49
CA PHE A 431 15.24 -0.96 2.71
C PHE A 431 14.71 0.09 3.68
N HIS A 432 13.55 -0.16 4.28
CA HIS A 432 12.84 0.82 5.09
C HIS A 432 12.33 0.20 6.38
N HIS A 433 12.21 1.06 7.38
CA HIS A 433 11.56 0.76 8.65
C HIS A 433 10.32 1.63 8.84
N GLY A 434 9.34 1.14 9.56
CA GLY A 434 8.10 1.85 9.87
C GLY A 434 6.95 1.46 8.94
N GLY A 435 6.78 2.13 7.82
CA GLY A 435 5.64 1.88 6.94
C GLY A 435 4.30 2.34 7.53
N GLY A 436 3.19 1.76 7.06
CA GLY A 436 1.84 2.17 7.44
C GLY A 436 1.40 1.78 8.86
N VAL A 437 2.18 0.94 9.55
CA VAL A 437 1.92 0.49 10.93
C VAL A 437 2.75 1.23 11.98
N GLY A 438 3.66 2.10 11.57
CA GLY A 438 4.45 2.93 12.46
C GLY A 438 5.85 2.41 12.79
N MET A 439 6.63 3.22 13.51
CA MET A 439 8.01 2.94 13.87
C MET A 439 8.09 1.74 14.81
N GLY A 440 8.98 0.79 14.53
CA GLY A 440 9.15 -0.43 15.32
C GLY A 440 8.31 -1.63 14.87
N TYR A 441 7.34 -1.44 13.98
CA TYR A 441 6.32 -2.45 13.66
C TYR A 441 6.47 -3.11 12.29
N SER A 442 7.36 -2.62 11.41
CA SER A 442 7.60 -3.26 10.12
C SER A 442 8.98 -2.95 9.55
N GLN A 443 9.50 -3.89 8.74
CA GLN A 443 10.67 -3.71 7.89
C GLN A 443 10.36 -4.24 6.50
N HIS A 444 10.75 -3.51 5.47
CA HIS A 444 10.37 -3.86 4.09
C HIS A 444 11.39 -3.41 3.05
N ALA A 445 11.50 -4.19 1.99
CA ALA A 445 12.40 -3.96 0.87
C ALA A 445 11.67 -3.42 -0.36
N GLY A 446 12.28 -2.47 -1.04
CA GLY A 446 11.86 -1.97 -2.33
C GLY A 446 12.77 -2.44 -3.47
N MET A 447 12.17 -2.64 -4.64
CA MET A 447 12.84 -3.04 -5.86
C MET A 447 12.30 -2.24 -7.04
N VAL A 448 13.21 -1.80 -7.92
CA VAL A 448 12.87 -1.16 -9.18
C VAL A 448 13.77 -1.68 -10.29
N VAL A 449 13.19 -1.98 -11.44
CA VAL A 449 13.91 -2.28 -12.68
C VAL A 449 13.45 -1.34 -13.79
N LEU A 450 14.42 -0.77 -14.51
CA LEU A 450 14.17 0.11 -15.65
C LEU A 450 14.21 -0.73 -16.94
N VAL A 451 13.21 -0.57 -17.80
CA VAL A 451 13.21 -1.09 -19.16
C VAL A 451 13.39 0.06 -20.14
N ASP A 452 14.46 -0.02 -20.92
CA ASP A 452 14.92 1.01 -21.87
C ASP A 452 15.09 0.47 -23.29
N GLY A 453 14.54 -0.71 -23.57
CA GLY A 453 14.63 -1.39 -24.87
C GLY A 453 15.94 -2.14 -25.11
N THR A 454 16.88 -2.12 -24.14
CA THR A 454 18.21 -2.76 -24.30
C THR A 454 18.19 -4.24 -23.91
N GLN A 455 19.15 -5.00 -24.45
CA GLN A 455 19.40 -6.38 -24.07
C GLN A 455 19.85 -6.50 -22.59
N ARG A 456 20.49 -5.45 -22.05
CA ARG A 456 20.83 -5.40 -20.62
C ARG A 456 19.57 -5.37 -19.78
N ALA A 457 18.61 -4.50 -20.10
CA ALA A 457 17.33 -4.41 -19.40
C ALA A 457 16.58 -5.73 -19.45
N GLU A 458 16.53 -6.40 -20.62
CA GLU A 458 15.93 -7.73 -20.77
C GLU A 458 16.53 -8.75 -19.80
N ARG A 459 17.86 -8.83 -19.70
CA ARG A 459 18.54 -9.74 -18.76
C ARG A 459 18.24 -9.45 -17.30
N CYS A 460 18.16 -8.15 -16.92
CA CYS A 460 17.79 -7.75 -15.56
C CYS A 460 16.32 -8.10 -15.25
N VAL A 461 15.41 -7.83 -16.17
CA VAL A 461 13.99 -8.16 -16.04
C VAL A 461 13.79 -9.65 -15.79
N ARG A 462 14.42 -10.51 -16.59
CA ARG A 462 14.32 -11.98 -16.45
C ARG A 462 14.73 -12.46 -15.06
N ARG A 463 15.76 -11.89 -14.46
CA ARG A 463 16.23 -12.28 -13.12
C ARG A 463 15.39 -11.64 -12.02
N VAL A 464 15.24 -10.31 -12.06
CA VAL A 464 14.62 -9.56 -10.97
C VAL A 464 13.12 -9.86 -10.85
N LEU A 465 12.39 -9.83 -11.97
CA LEU A 465 10.94 -10.06 -11.96
C LEU A 465 10.55 -11.55 -11.85
N HIS A 466 11.53 -12.45 -11.96
CA HIS A 466 11.39 -13.86 -11.59
C HIS A 466 11.66 -14.08 -10.10
N ASN A 467 12.83 -13.64 -9.62
CA ASN A 467 13.30 -13.94 -8.27
C ASN A 467 12.49 -13.21 -7.18
N ASP A 468 12.08 -11.97 -7.43
CA ASP A 468 11.36 -11.16 -6.45
C ASP A 468 10.05 -11.82 -5.98
N PRO A 469 9.10 -12.21 -6.85
CA PRO A 469 7.91 -12.94 -6.43
C PRO A 469 8.21 -14.37 -5.95
N ALA A 470 9.26 -15.04 -6.47
CA ALA A 470 9.65 -16.36 -6.02
C ALA A 470 10.00 -16.40 -4.53
N ILE A 471 10.63 -15.35 -3.99
CA ILE A 471 10.91 -15.26 -2.55
C ILE A 471 9.61 -15.31 -1.73
N GLY A 472 8.53 -14.69 -2.22
CA GLY A 472 7.22 -14.81 -1.59
C GLY A 472 6.70 -16.26 -1.57
N VAL A 473 6.86 -16.99 -2.68
CA VAL A 473 6.48 -18.40 -2.76
C VAL A 473 7.35 -19.25 -1.82
N PHE A 474 8.68 -19.06 -1.82
CA PHE A 474 9.59 -19.77 -0.92
C PHE A 474 9.24 -19.55 0.55
N ARG A 475 9.05 -18.31 0.96
CA ARG A 475 8.68 -17.96 2.34
C ARG A 475 7.41 -18.66 2.81
N HIS A 476 6.36 -18.63 1.98
CA HIS A 476 5.09 -19.27 2.32
C HIS A 476 5.17 -20.81 2.25
N ASN A 477 6.00 -21.35 1.35
CA ASN A 477 6.27 -22.78 1.32
C ASN A 477 7.03 -23.24 2.58
N ASP A 478 8.05 -22.50 3.00
CA ASP A 478 8.82 -22.75 4.22
C ASP A 478 7.91 -22.72 5.46
N ALA A 479 6.99 -21.75 5.53
CA ALA A 479 5.97 -21.67 6.56
C ALA A 479 4.88 -22.77 6.48
N GLY A 480 4.95 -23.69 5.53
CA GLY A 480 4.07 -24.85 5.43
C GLY A 480 2.72 -24.61 4.74
N TYR A 481 2.59 -23.59 3.91
CA TYR A 481 1.39 -23.36 3.11
C TYR A 481 1.34 -24.29 1.89
N LYS A 482 0.30 -25.13 1.81
CA LYS A 482 0.13 -26.09 0.71
C LYS A 482 0.06 -25.42 -0.64
N THR A 483 -0.69 -24.32 -0.76
CA THR A 483 -0.81 -23.54 -2.00
C THR A 483 0.55 -23.08 -2.52
N ALA A 484 1.43 -22.60 -1.63
CA ALA A 484 2.78 -22.19 -2.01
C ALA A 484 3.62 -23.38 -2.48
N LYS A 485 3.52 -24.52 -1.81
CA LYS A 485 4.21 -25.75 -2.19
C LYS A 485 3.78 -26.25 -3.57
N ASP A 486 2.49 -26.22 -3.86
CA ASP A 486 1.95 -26.67 -5.15
C ASP A 486 2.37 -25.67 -6.26
N HIS A 487 2.39 -24.38 -5.96
CA HIS A 487 2.82 -23.34 -6.89
C HIS A 487 4.33 -23.42 -7.18
N ALA A 488 5.15 -23.66 -6.17
CA ALA A 488 6.59 -23.86 -6.34
C ALA A 488 6.91 -25.04 -7.28
N LYS A 489 6.19 -26.16 -7.15
CA LYS A 489 6.32 -27.29 -8.07
C LYS A 489 5.92 -26.93 -9.51
N LYS A 490 4.84 -26.17 -9.70
CA LYS A 490 4.37 -25.71 -11.01
C LYS A 490 5.44 -24.93 -11.77
N PHE A 491 6.25 -24.15 -11.06
CA PHE A 491 7.32 -23.33 -11.63
C PHE A 491 8.72 -23.98 -11.53
N ASN A 492 8.80 -25.25 -11.13
CA ASN A 492 10.07 -25.97 -10.94
C ASN A 492 11.07 -25.23 -10.07
N LEU A 493 10.57 -24.56 -9.01
CA LEU A 493 11.44 -23.92 -8.04
C LEU A 493 12.16 -24.99 -7.23
N GLU A 494 13.48 -24.87 -7.14
CA GLU A 494 14.31 -25.73 -6.31
C GLU A 494 14.13 -25.34 -4.83
N ILE A 495 13.54 -26.22 -4.02
CA ILE A 495 13.25 -26.03 -2.60
C ILE A 495 13.93 -27.14 -1.81
#